data_64ff45dd14acdc1b6e90e9f90e90baeb
#
_entry.id   64ff45dd14acdc1b6e90e9f90e90baeb
#
_cell.length_a   1.000
_cell.length_b   1.000
_cell.length_c   1.000
_cell.angle_alpha   90.00
_cell.angle_beta   90.00
_cell.angle_gamma   90.00
#
_symmetry.space_group_name_H-M   'P 1'
#
loop_
_entity.id
_entity.type
_entity.pdbx_description
1 polymer ?
#
loop_
_entity_poly.entity_id
_entity_poly.type
_entity_poly.pdbx_seq_one_letter_code
_entity_poly.pdbx_strand_id
1 'polypeptide(L)'
;MDMQDNVYLINRLSKKKKFVFRENELDINYQEIFENAEWKLVFQAPMNGKLYMDGLDLILDKRIMKKDDGAYIVPSEEPYYIYNHKQNDSKYLPGIYRLKLVTESTIKYSWLKILPKFVTENSLEIMRQDVENTVKGLARSFCANTNGNLSNYSSFLTFDEIQALSILNDSYKEFNLNSYFLANSPRVKAGAYYHWTKNKKRALDNKSIMKMSMEEKKNSLYLKDYRATVDTSENRILKRILQEILQTTTNIKRSIGKIPREQLSSDMKNDFNKLQKYVAKLNYLLNDGWLKKVKLVQKEKGISNAYLDHRYIFFRELNWKLKHISNFQPHFSRQYQYYWHRTDLLYEIWGYIKVIEALNRIGFIPLKGWIYNNDNLDFHALEPGTCVEMKSNESYKYPMYLKIKYDDEIKPDEKDKVTFLQPLWHSSSHNRPDIRLEIYDKNKVFQNAIILDTKYRRLKDMNNFGDRGVLDQLNAYRYQILSPYPLKDDKYKKYKDLYRAQDMENSVIDVAALYPGELNDNDESLSELKTKAAKSVILNPKFPNNNSLMVFLKDSFKQQEDNFEKFEALDRLLERTV
;
A
#
# COMPACT_ATOMS: atom_id res chain seq x y z
N MET A 1 3.00 32.78 -33.89
CA MET A 1 2.96 31.31 -33.68
C MET A 1 2.81 31.13 -32.19
N ASP A 2 1.59 30.82 -31.74
CA ASP A 2 1.34 30.54 -30.34
C ASP A 2 2.12 29.28 -29.96
N MET A 3 3.17 29.44 -29.17
CA MET A 3 3.83 28.30 -28.54
C MET A 3 2.82 27.65 -27.58
N GLN A 4 2.14 26.63 -28.06
CA GLN A 4 1.28 25.80 -27.20
C GLN A 4 2.16 25.14 -26.14
N ASP A 5 1.70 25.19 -24.91
CA ASP A 5 2.28 24.44 -23.79
C ASP A 5 2.43 22.97 -24.19
N ASN A 6 3.65 22.49 -24.30
CA ASN A 6 3.93 21.15 -24.76
C ASN A 6 4.63 20.35 -23.65
N VAL A 7 3.85 19.61 -22.89
CA VAL A 7 4.33 18.71 -21.84
C VAL A 7 4.06 17.28 -22.26
N TYR A 8 5.10 16.47 -22.35
CA TYR A 8 4.94 15.08 -22.77
C TYR A 8 6.01 14.17 -22.14
N LEU A 9 5.69 12.90 -22.08
CA LEU A 9 6.64 11.84 -21.75
C LEU A 9 7.24 11.26 -23.03
N ILE A 10 8.53 10.95 -23.00
CA ILE A 10 9.24 10.25 -24.05
C ILE A 10 9.98 9.05 -23.47
N ASN A 11 9.90 7.90 -24.13
CA ASN A 11 10.65 6.72 -23.74
C ASN A 11 11.86 6.48 -24.66
N ARG A 12 12.66 5.44 -24.35
CA ARG A 12 13.85 5.04 -25.14
C ARG A 12 13.53 4.73 -26.61
N LEU A 13 12.29 4.26 -26.89
CA LEU A 13 11.83 3.95 -28.26
C LEU A 13 11.21 5.17 -28.94
N SER A 14 11.43 6.38 -28.44
CA SER A 14 10.89 7.65 -28.95
C SER A 14 9.35 7.72 -28.99
N LYS A 15 8.64 6.83 -28.28
CA LYS A 15 7.20 6.92 -28.11
C LYS A 15 6.89 8.13 -27.22
N LYS A 16 5.99 8.99 -27.71
CA LYS A 16 5.56 10.21 -27.00
C LYS A 16 4.17 10.01 -26.43
N LYS A 17 3.97 10.46 -25.17
CA LYS A 17 2.66 10.54 -24.52
C LYS A 17 2.45 11.98 -24.07
N LYS A 18 1.55 12.71 -24.73
CA LYS A 18 1.28 14.12 -24.44
C LYS A 18 0.28 14.25 -23.30
N PHE A 19 0.56 15.13 -22.35
CA PHE A 19 -0.39 15.49 -21.30
C PHE A 19 -1.46 16.42 -21.82
N VAL A 20 -2.71 16.16 -21.43
CA VAL A 20 -3.84 17.05 -21.68
C VAL A 20 -4.15 17.80 -20.39
N PHE A 21 -3.91 19.11 -20.40
CA PHE A 21 -4.14 19.97 -19.23
C PHE A 21 -5.55 20.56 -19.27
N ARG A 22 -6.20 20.60 -18.10
CA ARG A 22 -7.55 21.16 -17.89
C ARG A 22 -7.54 22.17 -16.74
N GLU A 23 -8.44 23.13 -16.79
CA GLU A 23 -8.55 24.16 -15.74
C GLU A 23 -9.15 23.61 -14.45
N ASN A 24 -10.00 22.59 -14.55
CA ASN A 24 -10.59 21.97 -13.39
C ASN A 24 -9.72 20.77 -12.93
N GLU A 25 -9.21 20.84 -11.70
CA GLU A 25 -8.43 19.76 -11.07
C GLU A 25 -9.19 18.42 -10.98
N LEU A 26 -10.52 18.47 -10.95
CA LEU A 26 -11.36 17.27 -10.83
C LEU A 26 -11.65 16.59 -12.17
N ASP A 27 -11.28 17.21 -13.29
CA ASP A 27 -11.36 16.59 -14.62
C ASP A 27 -10.13 15.71 -14.85
N ILE A 28 -10.17 14.52 -14.26
CA ILE A 28 -9.05 13.59 -14.23
C ILE A 28 -8.90 12.90 -15.59
N ASN A 29 -7.78 13.18 -16.26
CA ASN A 29 -7.36 12.48 -17.47
C ASN A 29 -5.93 11.98 -17.28
N TYR A 30 -5.74 10.66 -17.25
CA TYR A 30 -4.45 10.05 -16.94
C TYR A 30 -3.62 9.80 -18.19
N GLN A 31 -2.30 10.10 -18.08
CA GLN A 31 -1.29 9.46 -18.90
C GLN A 31 -0.72 8.27 -18.11
N GLU A 32 -0.82 7.06 -18.68
CA GLU A 32 -0.40 5.84 -17.99
C GLU A 32 1.00 5.41 -18.43
N ILE A 33 1.86 5.06 -17.49
CA ILE A 33 3.17 4.43 -17.72
C ILE A 33 3.36 3.28 -16.74
N PHE A 34 4.26 2.35 -17.06
CA PHE A 34 4.68 1.32 -16.12
C PHE A 34 5.85 1.77 -15.28
N GLU A 35 5.92 1.31 -14.02
CA GLU A 35 7.07 1.52 -13.15
C GLU A 35 8.36 0.97 -13.76
N ASN A 36 9.49 1.54 -13.38
CA ASN A 36 10.82 1.13 -13.85
C ASN A 36 10.97 1.07 -15.38
N ALA A 37 10.15 1.80 -16.11
CA ALA A 37 10.33 2.03 -17.53
C ALA A 37 11.08 3.34 -17.76
N GLU A 38 11.98 3.38 -18.74
CA GLU A 38 12.81 4.56 -19.04
C GLU A 38 11.96 5.67 -19.65
N TRP A 39 11.24 6.42 -18.82
CA TRP A 39 10.48 7.58 -19.23
C TRP A 39 11.16 8.88 -18.81
N LYS A 40 11.18 9.85 -19.72
CA LYS A 40 11.68 11.20 -19.51
C LYS A 40 10.53 12.17 -19.69
N LEU A 41 10.47 13.19 -18.84
CA LEU A 41 9.50 14.28 -18.93
C LEU A 41 10.12 15.44 -19.73
N VAL A 42 9.46 15.85 -20.78
CA VAL A 42 9.83 17.02 -21.59
C VAL A 42 8.82 18.11 -21.29
N PHE A 43 9.33 19.29 -20.96
CA PHE A 43 8.53 20.47 -20.70
C PHE A 43 9.01 21.64 -21.57
N GLN A 44 8.21 21.98 -22.58
CA GLN A 44 8.40 23.09 -23.49
C GLN A 44 7.20 24.03 -23.37
N ALA A 45 7.44 25.24 -22.92
CA ALA A 45 6.43 26.28 -22.72
C ALA A 45 7.09 27.64 -22.89
N PRO A 46 6.35 28.76 -22.94
CA PRO A 46 6.93 30.10 -22.83
C PRO A 46 7.79 30.23 -21.56
N MET A 47 8.81 31.09 -21.61
CA MET A 47 9.88 31.20 -20.58
C MET A 47 9.43 31.28 -19.12
N ASN A 48 8.20 31.71 -18.85
CA ASN A 48 7.69 31.92 -17.49
C ASN A 48 6.80 30.75 -16.98
N GLY A 49 6.67 29.65 -17.73
CA GLY A 49 5.90 28.49 -17.31
C GLY A 49 6.56 27.73 -16.16
N LYS A 50 5.78 27.30 -15.17
CA LYS A 50 6.22 26.42 -14.08
C LYS A 50 5.39 25.15 -14.07
N LEU A 51 6.04 24.01 -14.09
CA LEU A 51 5.35 22.71 -13.98
C LEU A 51 5.69 22.09 -12.63
N TYR A 52 4.68 21.99 -11.77
CA TYR A 52 4.72 21.25 -10.52
C TYR A 52 4.27 19.82 -10.79
N MET A 53 4.88 18.87 -10.14
CA MET A 53 4.46 17.46 -10.16
C MET A 53 4.69 16.86 -8.78
N ASP A 54 3.71 16.10 -8.30
CA ASP A 54 3.85 15.39 -7.04
C ASP A 54 5.09 14.50 -7.05
N GLY A 55 5.92 14.56 -6.01
CA GLY A 55 7.15 13.78 -5.90
C GLY A 55 8.37 14.34 -6.64
N LEU A 56 8.31 15.49 -7.28
CA LEU A 56 9.49 16.13 -7.89
C LEU A 56 10.62 16.43 -6.90
N ASP A 57 10.29 16.70 -5.66
CA ASP A 57 11.24 16.94 -4.56
C ASP A 57 12.11 15.71 -4.24
N LEU A 58 11.67 14.51 -4.66
CA LEU A 58 12.38 13.25 -4.49
C LEU A 58 13.45 13.02 -5.55
N ILE A 59 13.39 13.73 -6.67
CA ILE A 59 14.35 13.58 -7.76
C ILE A 59 15.62 14.37 -7.44
N LEU A 60 16.77 13.74 -7.61
CA LEU A 60 18.07 14.36 -7.48
C LEU A 60 18.51 14.99 -8.80
N ASP A 61 17.77 16.01 -9.28
CA ASP A 61 18.16 16.82 -10.43
C ASP A 61 18.30 18.28 -9.98
N LYS A 62 19.47 18.86 -10.23
CA LYS A 62 19.80 20.25 -9.85
C LYS A 62 18.91 21.29 -10.53
N ARG A 63 18.25 20.94 -11.62
CA ARG A 63 17.34 21.80 -12.37
C ARG A 63 15.96 21.90 -11.74
N ILE A 64 15.67 21.06 -10.74
CA ILE A 64 14.40 21.10 -9.99
C ILE A 64 14.50 22.19 -8.94
N MET A 65 13.63 23.18 -9.07
CA MET A 65 13.54 24.29 -8.14
C MET A 65 12.67 23.91 -6.94
N LYS A 66 13.23 24.00 -5.74
CA LYS A 66 12.52 23.71 -4.49
C LYS A 66 12.21 25.01 -3.77
N LYS A 67 10.93 25.31 -3.57
CA LYS A 67 10.43 26.48 -2.83
C LYS A 67 9.44 26.05 -1.75
N ASP A 68 8.96 27.02 -0.99
CA ASP A 68 8.02 26.80 0.11
C ASP A 68 6.65 26.27 -0.36
N ASP A 69 6.28 26.56 -1.60
CA ASP A 69 5.04 26.14 -2.26
C ASP A 69 5.17 24.80 -3.03
N GLY A 70 6.33 24.16 -3.00
CA GLY A 70 6.59 22.86 -3.63
C GLY A 70 7.77 22.85 -4.58
N ALA A 71 8.02 21.68 -5.18
CA ALA A 71 9.05 21.49 -6.19
C ALA A 71 8.46 21.70 -7.60
N TYR A 72 9.14 22.43 -8.45
CA TYR A 72 8.75 22.67 -9.83
C TYR A 72 9.92 22.64 -10.79
N ILE A 73 9.64 22.42 -12.07
CA ILE A 73 10.56 22.52 -13.18
C ILE A 73 10.16 23.69 -14.09
N VAL A 74 11.15 24.24 -14.77
CA VAL A 74 10.99 25.28 -15.79
C VAL A 74 11.16 24.68 -17.17
N PRO A 75 10.71 25.34 -18.24
CA PRO A 75 10.93 24.90 -19.61
C PRO A 75 12.40 24.65 -19.89
N SER A 76 12.70 23.50 -20.52
CA SER A 76 14.07 23.10 -20.83
C SER A 76 14.10 22.30 -22.14
N GLU A 77 15.17 22.45 -22.91
CA GLU A 77 15.44 21.64 -24.08
C GLU A 77 15.81 20.19 -23.70
N GLU A 78 16.48 20.04 -22.56
CA GLU A 78 16.85 18.73 -22.02
C GLU A 78 15.69 18.11 -21.22
N PRO A 79 15.37 16.84 -21.47
CA PRO A 79 14.33 16.13 -20.73
C PRO A 79 14.74 15.84 -19.28
N TYR A 80 13.76 15.82 -18.39
CA TYR A 80 13.92 15.40 -16.99
C TYR A 80 13.68 13.89 -16.87
N TYR A 81 14.57 13.17 -16.15
CA TYR A 81 14.41 11.73 -15.95
C TYR A 81 13.43 11.46 -14.81
N ILE A 82 12.32 10.77 -15.11
CA ILE A 82 11.41 10.24 -14.09
C ILE A 82 12.02 8.99 -13.45
N TYR A 83 12.60 8.11 -14.27
CA TYR A 83 13.35 6.93 -13.85
C TYR A 83 14.75 6.98 -14.41
N ASN A 84 15.75 6.82 -13.55
CA ASN A 84 17.14 6.77 -13.96
C ASN A 84 17.77 5.44 -13.50
N HIS A 85 18.07 4.53 -14.44
CA HIS A 85 18.69 3.24 -14.12
C HIS A 85 20.11 3.35 -13.53
N LYS A 86 20.80 4.45 -13.77
CA LYS A 86 22.15 4.68 -13.22
C LYS A 86 22.13 5.05 -11.73
N GLN A 87 21.02 5.51 -11.23
CA GLN A 87 20.77 5.78 -9.83
C GLN A 87 19.70 4.76 -9.40
N ASN A 88 20.08 3.75 -8.64
CA ASN A 88 19.20 2.69 -8.11
C ASN A 88 18.01 3.21 -7.25
N ASP A 89 17.74 4.49 -7.26
CA ASP A 89 16.73 5.23 -6.49
C ASP A 89 15.59 5.73 -7.37
N SER A 90 14.88 4.83 -8.06
CA SER A 90 13.61 5.26 -8.67
C SER A 90 12.57 5.48 -7.56
N LYS A 91 12.26 6.75 -7.32
CA LYS A 91 11.38 7.16 -6.22
C LYS A 91 9.90 7.25 -6.61
N TYR A 92 9.59 7.13 -7.89
CA TYR A 92 8.21 7.07 -8.38
C TYR A 92 7.68 5.65 -8.33
N LEU A 93 6.68 5.45 -7.49
CA LEU A 93 6.04 4.16 -7.25
C LEU A 93 4.71 4.08 -7.99
N PRO A 94 4.11 2.90 -8.18
CA PRO A 94 2.77 2.78 -8.72
C PRO A 94 1.77 3.62 -7.92
N GLY A 95 1.03 4.49 -8.63
CA GLY A 95 0.10 5.45 -8.06
C GLY A 95 -0.24 6.57 -9.02
N ILE A 96 -0.96 7.56 -8.53
CA ILE A 96 -1.43 8.71 -9.29
C ILE A 96 -0.71 9.96 -8.83
N TYR A 97 -0.15 10.69 -9.78
CA TYR A 97 0.63 11.91 -9.56
C TYR A 97 -0.02 13.07 -10.28
N ARG A 98 -0.25 14.15 -9.56
CA ARG A 98 -0.81 15.37 -10.11
C ARG A 98 0.28 16.21 -10.76
N LEU A 99 -0.02 16.75 -11.94
CA LEU A 99 0.75 17.79 -12.60
C LEU A 99 -0.04 19.08 -12.56
N LYS A 100 0.62 20.18 -12.17
CA LYS A 100 0.04 21.53 -12.16
C LYS A 100 0.91 22.45 -13.00
N LEU A 101 0.38 22.89 -14.11
CA LEU A 101 1.03 23.85 -14.98
C LEU A 101 0.55 25.26 -14.59
N VAL A 102 1.48 26.11 -14.23
CA VAL A 102 1.24 27.51 -13.88
C VAL A 102 1.89 28.38 -14.95
N THR A 103 1.11 29.16 -15.65
CA THR A 103 1.53 30.22 -16.56
C THR A 103 1.14 31.56 -15.97
N GLU A 104 1.50 32.66 -16.62
CA GLU A 104 1.15 34.01 -16.13
C GLU A 104 -0.37 34.23 -16.01
N SER A 105 -1.17 33.61 -16.86
CA SER A 105 -2.60 33.87 -16.94
C SER A 105 -3.47 32.70 -16.49
N THR A 106 -2.92 31.47 -16.41
CA THR A 106 -3.74 30.26 -16.18
C THR A 106 -3.05 29.26 -15.27
N ILE A 107 -3.87 28.49 -14.55
CA ILE A 107 -3.47 27.30 -13.82
C ILE A 107 -4.24 26.13 -14.42
N LYS A 108 -3.51 25.10 -14.85
CA LYS A 108 -4.09 23.89 -15.46
C LYS A 108 -3.53 22.64 -14.81
N TYR A 109 -4.31 21.57 -14.81
CA TYR A 109 -3.99 20.31 -14.16
C TYR A 109 -3.99 19.16 -15.15
N SER A 110 -3.14 18.19 -14.91
CA SER A 110 -3.11 16.90 -15.60
C SER A 110 -2.63 15.82 -14.63
N TRP A 111 -2.68 14.55 -15.05
CA TRP A 111 -2.41 13.44 -14.17
C TRP A 111 -1.51 12.40 -14.83
N LEU A 112 -0.55 11.89 -14.07
CA LEU A 112 0.27 10.75 -14.43
C LEU A 112 -0.13 9.56 -13.57
N LYS A 113 -0.47 8.44 -14.20
CA LYS A 113 -0.72 7.18 -13.53
C LYS A 113 0.42 6.23 -13.80
N ILE A 114 1.08 5.78 -12.73
CA ILE A 114 2.15 4.79 -12.80
C ILE A 114 1.57 3.44 -12.40
N LEU A 115 1.64 2.48 -13.31
CA LEU A 115 1.13 1.13 -13.13
C LEU A 115 2.24 0.19 -12.66
N PRO A 116 1.93 -0.81 -11.82
CA PRO A 116 2.88 -1.86 -11.48
C PRO A 116 3.21 -2.70 -12.72
N LYS A 117 4.45 -3.21 -12.77
CA LYS A 117 4.95 -3.86 -14.00
C LYS A 117 4.56 -5.33 -14.12
N PHE A 118 4.51 -6.06 -13.02
CA PHE A 118 4.37 -7.53 -13.03
C PHE A 118 3.16 -8.03 -12.24
N VAL A 119 2.38 -7.14 -11.65
CA VAL A 119 1.09 -7.42 -11.01
C VAL A 119 0.05 -6.42 -11.47
N THR A 120 -1.23 -6.69 -11.24
CA THR A 120 -2.29 -5.71 -11.47
C THR A 120 -2.35 -4.68 -10.35
N GLU A 121 -2.99 -3.53 -10.58
CA GLU A 121 -3.22 -2.52 -9.54
C GLU A 121 -3.97 -3.10 -8.34
N ASN A 122 -4.99 -3.91 -8.60
CA ASN A 122 -5.76 -4.57 -7.55
C ASN A 122 -4.88 -5.55 -6.75
N SER A 123 -4.00 -6.30 -7.40
CA SER A 123 -3.05 -7.19 -6.72
C SER A 123 -2.06 -6.41 -5.87
N LEU A 124 -1.58 -5.25 -6.35
CA LEU A 124 -0.72 -4.37 -5.56
C LEU A 124 -1.43 -3.83 -4.32
N GLU A 125 -2.70 -3.43 -4.46
CA GLU A 125 -3.48 -2.94 -3.33
C GLU A 125 -3.76 -4.03 -2.30
N ILE A 126 -4.04 -5.28 -2.74
CA ILE A 126 -4.16 -6.43 -1.84
C ILE A 126 -2.86 -6.67 -1.08
N MET A 127 -1.70 -6.63 -1.75
CA MET A 127 -0.40 -6.77 -1.05
C MET A 127 -0.21 -5.68 0.01
N ARG A 128 -0.51 -4.43 -0.32
CA ARG A 128 -0.41 -3.31 0.61
C ARG A 128 -1.30 -3.53 1.84
N GLN A 129 -2.54 -3.93 1.62
CA GLN A 129 -3.51 -4.19 2.69
C GLN A 129 -3.11 -5.38 3.55
N ASP A 130 -2.66 -6.49 2.96
CA ASP A 130 -2.21 -7.67 3.70
C ASP A 130 -1.03 -7.33 4.62
N VAL A 131 -0.03 -6.61 4.10
CA VAL A 131 1.14 -6.19 4.88
C VAL A 131 0.75 -5.23 6.00
N GLU A 132 -0.10 -4.23 5.72
CA GLU A 132 -0.60 -3.28 6.73
C GLU A 132 -1.49 -3.94 7.78
N ASN A 133 -2.26 -4.96 7.41
CA ASN A 133 -3.08 -5.73 8.35
C ASN A 133 -2.22 -6.60 9.28
N THR A 134 -1.08 -7.07 8.79
CA THR A 134 -0.14 -7.88 9.59
C THR A 134 0.62 -6.99 10.57
N VAL A 135 1.21 -5.92 10.08
CA VAL A 135 1.89 -4.91 10.90
C VAL A 135 1.63 -3.53 10.33
N LYS A 136 0.98 -2.66 11.10
CA LYS A 136 0.67 -1.30 10.69
C LYS A 136 1.93 -0.52 10.34
N GLY A 137 1.96 0.08 9.15
CA GLY A 137 3.09 0.85 8.66
C GLY A 137 4.20 0.04 7.99
N LEU A 138 4.13 -1.29 8.01
CA LEU A 138 5.19 -2.14 7.42
C LEU A 138 5.28 -2.03 5.90
N ALA A 139 4.19 -1.75 5.20
CA ALA A 139 4.21 -1.58 3.75
C ALA A 139 4.92 -0.31 3.28
N ARG A 140 5.47 0.50 4.18
CA ARG A 140 5.91 1.87 3.93
C ARG A 140 7.28 2.17 4.45
N SER A 141 7.98 3.03 3.71
CA SER A 141 9.22 3.64 4.14
C SER A 141 8.93 4.99 4.77
N PHE A 142 9.48 5.23 5.95
CA PHE A 142 9.38 6.52 6.64
C PHE A 142 10.65 7.32 6.38
N CYS A 143 10.53 8.47 5.72
CA CYS A 143 11.62 9.43 5.69
C CYS A 143 11.45 10.38 6.87
N ALA A 144 12.26 10.22 7.89
CA ALA A 144 12.35 11.18 8.98
C ALA A 144 13.01 12.46 8.46
N ASN A 145 12.24 13.54 8.33
CA ASN A 145 12.86 14.88 8.34
C ASN A 145 13.25 15.20 9.78
N THR A 146 14.48 15.12 10.02
CA THR A 146 15.42 15.55 11.07
C THR A 146 14.96 16.05 12.43
N ASN A 147 13.72 16.12 12.83
CA ASN A 147 13.37 16.65 14.16
C ASN A 147 12.10 16.12 14.83
N GLY A 148 11.63 14.93 14.59
CA GLY A 148 10.40 14.56 15.29
C GLY A 148 10.05 13.07 15.35
N ASN A 149 9.70 12.66 16.53
CA ASN A 149 9.19 11.37 16.96
C ASN A 149 7.99 10.84 16.15
N LEU A 150 8.19 10.55 14.86
CA LEU A 150 7.17 10.01 13.95
C LEU A 150 6.90 8.51 14.17
N SER A 151 7.82 7.83 14.84
CA SER A 151 7.64 6.44 15.27
C SER A 151 6.36 6.21 16.10
N ASN A 152 5.84 7.25 16.73
CA ASN A 152 4.69 7.14 17.64
C ASN A 152 3.32 7.11 16.95
N TYR A 153 3.17 7.69 15.75
CA TYR A 153 1.87 7.68 15.02
C TYR A 153 1.59 6.35 14.31
N SER A 154 2.61 5.76 13.73
CA SER A 154 2.49 4.56 12.91
C SER A 154 2.03 3.32 13.68
N SER A 155 2.21 3.29 15.00
CA SER A 155 1.71 2.20 15.84
C SER A 155 0.21 2.26 16.13
N PHE A 156 -0.44 3.42 15.94
CA PHE A 156 -1.82 3.65 16.41
C PHE A 156 -2.79 4.07 15.30
N LEU A 157 -2.30 4.67 14.21
CA LEU A 157 -3.10 5.13 13.08
C LEU A 157 -2.81 4.30 11.85
N THR A 158 -3.85 4.04 11.06
CA THR A 158 -3.67 3.54 9.69
C THR A 158 -3.10 4.66 8.81
N PHE A 159 -2.54 4.30 7.70
CA PHE A 159 -2.00 5.31 6.77
C PHE A 159 -3.08 6.25 6.22
N ASP A 160 -4.21 5.70 5.85
CA ASP A 160 -5.33 6.51 5.38
C ASP A 160 -5.74 7.52 6.45
N GLU A 161 -5.70 7.12 7.73
CA GLU A 161 -5.94 8.04 8.86
C GLU A 161 -4.86 9.10 8.99
N ILE A 162 -3.59 8.77 8.76
CA ILE A 162 -2.48 9.74 8.82
C ILE A 162 -2.53 10.70 7.64
N GLN A 163 -2.83 10.20 6.44
CA GLN A 163 -3.02 11.08 5.26
C GLN A 163 -4.24 11.97 5.42
N ALA A 164 -5.36 11.42 5.87
CA ALA A 164 -6.54 12.21 6.17
C ALA A 164 -6.24 13.28 7.22
N LEU A 165 -5.46 12.97 8.24
CA LEU A 165 -5.00 13.92 9.25
C LEU A 165 -4.16 15.03 8.64
N SER A 166 -3.23 14.72 7.73
CA SER A 166 -2.46 15.73 7.00
C SER A 166 -3.35 16.65 6.18
N ILE A 167 -4.26 16.08 5.37
CA ILE A 167 -5.23 16.86 4.56
C ILE A 167 -6.07 17.79 5.44
N LEU A 168 -6.55 17.29 6.59
CA LEU A 168 -7.33 18.08 7.52
C LEU A 168 -6.50 19.19 8.18
N ASN A 169 -5.24 18.93 8.52
CA ASN A 169 -4.33 19.94 9.08
C ASN A 169 -4.06 21.07 8.08
N ASP A 170 -3.75 20.73 6.83
CA ASP A 170 -3.47 21.70 5.77
C ASP A 170 -4.71 22.56 5.46
N SER A 171 -5.88 21.92 5.46
CA SER A 171 -7.16 22.60 5.19
C SER A 171 -7.74 23.33 6.41
N TYR A 172 -7.10 23.29 7.59
CA TYR A 172 -7.70 23.75 8.85
C TYR A 172 -8.09 25.23 8.84
N LYS A 173 -7.25 26.10 8.29
CA LYS A 173 -7.53 27.55 8.21
C LYS A 173 -8.73 27.83 7.31
N GLU A 174 -8.73 27.25 6.12
CA GLU A 174 -9.82 27.41 5.14
C GLU A 174 -11.11 26.76 5.62
N PHE A 175 -11.04 25.62 6.27
CA PHE A 175 -12.18 24.97 6.90
C PHE A 175 -12.85 25.87 7.94
N ASN A 176 -12.06 26.51 8.80
CA ASN A 176 -12.60 27.42 9.81
C ASN A 176 -13.32 28.61 9.20
N LEU A 177 -12.73 29.20 8.15
CA LEU A 177 -13.27 30.35 7.45
C LEU A 177 -14.58 29.99 6.72
N ASN A 178 -14.53 28.91 5.91
CA ASN A 178 -15.69 28.47 5.12
C ASN A 178 -16.84 27.96 6.01
N SER A 179 -16.52 27.31 7.13
CA SER A 179 -17.52 26.87 8.12
C SER A 179 -18.27 28.06 8.75
N TYR A 180 -17.54 29.13 9.09
CA TYR A 180 -18.12 30.35 9.65
C TYR A 180 -19.06 31.02 8.65
N PHE A 181 -18.62 31.22 7.42
CA PHE A 181 -19.46 31.82 6.37
C PHE A 181 -20.66 30.94 6.03
N LEU A 182 -20.48 29.63 6.01
CA LEU A 182 -21.57 28.69 5.74
C LEU A 182 -22.65 28.74 6.83
N ALA A 183 -22.26 28.85 8.10
CA ALA A 183 -23.19 28.96 9.21
C ALA A 183 -24.09 30.18 9.10
N ASN A 184 -23.53 31.33 8.67
CA ASN A 184 -24.21 32.62 8.67
C ASN A 184 -24.96 32.96 7.36
N SER A 185 -24.66 32.27 6.26
CA SER A 185 -25.21 32.62 4.94
C SER A 185 -25.66 31.38 4.17
N PRO A 186 -26.82 30.79 4.54
CA PRO A 186 -27.35 29.65 3.82
C PRO A 186 -27.83 30.03 2.41
N ARG A 187 -27.63 29.12 1.44
CA ARG A 187 -28.25 29.25 0.13
C ARG A 187 -29.76 28.93 0.25
N VAL A 188 -30.58 29.87 -0.14
CA VAL A 188 -32.04 29.75 -0.10
C VAL A 188 -32.64 29.85 -1.48
N LYS A 189 -33.75 29.14 -1.71
CA LYS A 189 -34.60 29.27 -2.89
C LYS A 189 -36.03 29.54 -2.48
N ALA A 190 -36.77 30.25 -3.29
CA ALA A 190 -38.20 30.40 -3.10
C ALA A 190 -38.89 29.06 -3.39
N GLY A 191 -39.35 28.39 -2.36
CA GLY A 191 -40.12 27.15 -2.45
C GLY A 191 -41.64 27.42 -2.43
N ALA A 192 -42.35 26.88 -3.40
CA ALA A 192 -43.79 26.94 -3.41
C ALA A 192 -44.39 25.99 -2.36
N TYR A 193 -45.25 26.47 -1.51
CA TYR A 193 -46.08 25.65 -0.63
C TYR A 193 -47.54 26.02 -0.73
N TYR A 194 -48.39 25.06 -0.49
CA TYR A 194 -49.85 25.23 -0.59
C TYR A 194 -50.45 25.12 0.79
N HIS A 195 -51.36 26.06 1.10
CA HIS A 195 -52.08 26.06 2.38
C HIS A 195 -53.48 26.66 2.26
N TRP A 196 -54.35 26.30 3.18
CA TRP A 196 -55.67 26.88 3.29
C TRP A 196 -55.57 28.24 4.00
N THR A 197 -56.17 29.29 3.38
CA THR A 197 -56.17 30.64 3.94
C THR A 197 -57.48 31.35 3.64
N LYS A 198 -57.88 32.28 4.49
CA LYS A 198 -59.03 33.18 4.28
C LYS A 198 -58.65 34.41 3.43
N ASN A 199 -57.40 34.62 3.14
CA ASN A 199 -56.91 35.79 2.41
C ASN A 199 -57.06 35.59 0.90
N LYS A 200 -57.91 36.41 0.23
CA LYS A 200 -58.31 36.27 -1.17
C LYS A 200 -57.46 37.03 -2.19
N LYS A 201 -56.27 37.55 -1.81
CA LYS A 201 -55.50 38.48 -2.66
C LYS A 201 -54.59 37.83 -3.72
N ARG A 202 -54.70 36.52 -4.01
CA ARG A 202 -53.82 35.84 -4.98
C ARG A 202 -54.60 35.02 -6.00
N ALA A 203 -54.06 34.89 -7.23
CA ALA A 203 -54.62 34.05 -8.28
C ALA A 203 -54.53 32.56 -7.92
N LEU A 204 -55.55 31.80 -8.30
CA LEU A 204 -55.63 30.37 -8.16
C LEU A 204 -54.88 29.68 -9.31
N ASP A 205 -54.04 28.71 -9.00
CA ASP A 205 -53.47 27.82 -10.00
C ASP A 205 -54.28 26.51 -10.12
N ASN A 206 -53.98 25.69 -11.14
CA ASN A 206 -54.75 24.45 -11.42
C ASN A 206 -54.72 23.49 -10.23
N LYS A 207 -53.63 23.44 -9.47
CA LYS A 207 -53.49 22.57 -8.29
C LYS A 207 -54.37 23.06 -7.13
N SER A 208 -54.48 24.35 -6.97
CA SER A 208 -55.35 24.98 -5.99
C SER A 208 -56.82 24.69 -6.31
N ILE A 209 -57.19 24.84 -7.57
CA ILE A 209 -58.56 24.56 -8.04
C ILE A 209 -58.93 23.08 -7.83
N MET A 210 -58.05 22.15 -8.27
CA MET A 210 -58.29 20.71 -8.06
C MET A 210 -58.46 20.34 -6.58
N LYS A 211 -57.58 20.88 -5.70
CA LYS A 211 -57.68 20.55 -4.28
C LYS A 211 -58.92 21.14 -3.63
N MET A 212 -59.37 22.31 -4.06
CA MET A 212 -60.61 22.95 -3.59
C MET A 212 -61.87 22.23 -4.07
N SER A 213 -61.82 21.62 -5.27
CA SER A 213 -62.91 20.80 -5.76
C SER A 213 -63.04 19.44 -5.05
N MET A 214 -61.96 18.93 -4.50
CA MET A 214 -61.92 17.66 -3.74
C MET A 214 -62.24 17.84 -2.25
N GLU A 215 -61.94 18.98 -1.68
CA GLU A 215 -62.10 19.28 -0.24
C GLU A 215 -62.73 20.67 -0.07
N GLU A 216 -63.99 20.76 0.23
CA GLU A 216 -64.61 22.04 0.58
C GLU A 216 -64.31 22.44 2.03
N LYS A 217 -63.55 23.51 2.20
CA LYS A 217 -63.39 24.20 3.51
C LYS A 217 -64.12 25.52 3.47
N LYS A 218 -65.21 25.65 4.24
CA LYS A 218 -66.01 26.88 4.31
C LYS A 218 -65.12 28.12 4.52
N ASN A 219 -65.28 29.11 3.64
CA ASN A 219 -64.62 30.40 3.66
C ASN A 219 -63.05 30.36 3.58
N SER A 220 -62.46 29.29 3.02
CA SER A 220 -61.02 29.21 2.86
C SER A 220 -60.65 28.86 1.42
N LEU A 221 -59.55 29.44 0.92
CA LEU A 221 -58.97 29.15 -0.39
C LEU A 221 -57.68 28.37 -0.21
N TYR A 222 -57.45 27.37 -1.05
CA TYR A 222 -56.18 26.65 -1.09
C TYR A 222 -55.23 27.38 -2.03
N LEU A 223 -54.29 28.13 -1.47
CA LEU A 223 -53.42 29.01 -2.25
C LEU A 223 -51.97 28.56 -2.25
N LYS A 224 -51.32 28.83 -3.37
CA LYS A 224 -49.88 28.71 -3.53
C LYS A 224 -49.22 29.96 -2.94
N ASP A 225 -48.28 29.72 -2.04
CA ASP A 225 -47.42 30.76 -1.49
C ASP A 225 -45.95 30.40 -1.66
N TYR A 226 -45.08 31.35 -1.52
CA TYR A 226 -43.65 31.14 -1.65
C TYR A 226 -42.98 31.46 -0.32
N ARG A 227 -42.23 30.50 0.16
CA ARG A 227 -41.37 30.69 1.34
C ARG A 227 -39.92 30.42 0.96
N ALA A 228 -39.02 31.17 1.55
CA ALA A 228 -37.62 30.87 1.48
C ALA A 228 -37.36 29.49 2.11
N THR A 229 -36.85 28.55 1.33
CA THR A 229 -36.48 27.24 1.80
C THR A 229 -34.99 27.00 1.65
N VAL A 230 -34.41 26.42 2.68
CA VAL A 230 -33.02 25.94 2.66
C VAL A 230 -32.91 24.52 2.12
N ASP A 231 -34.03 23.81 1.93
CA ASP A 231 -34.01 22.43 1.41
C ASP A 231 -33.88 22.44 -0.12
N THR A 232 -32.66 22.69 -0.59
CA THR A 232 -32.29 22.70 -2.02
C THR A 232 -31.44 21.50 -2.35
N SER A 233 -31.31 21.13 -3.63
CA SER A 233 -30.44 20.03 -4.09
C SER A 233 -28.98 20.26 -3.67
N GLU A 234 -28.50 21.48 -3.79
CA GLU A 234 -27.15 21.87 -3.41
C GLU A 234 -26.90 21.67 -1.91
N ASN A 235 -27.86 22.07 -1.07
CA ASN A 235 -27.74 21.92 0.38
C ASN A 235 -27.86 20.46 0.84
N ARG A 236 -28.62 19.64 0.13
CA ARG A 236 -28.70 18.20 0.40
C ARG A 236 -27.39 17.50 0.09
N ILE A 237 -26.77 17.83 -1.05
CA ILE A 237 -25.42 17.33 -1.40
C ILE A 237 -24.40 17.79 -0.35
N LEU A 238 -24.40 19.07 0.02
CA LEU A 238 -23.51 19.61 1.05
C LEU A 238 -23.70 18.88 2.39
N LYS A 239 -24.93 18.65 2.83
CA LYS A 239 -25.22 17.94 4.09
C LYS A 239 -24.59 16.56 4.10
N ARG A 240 -24.71 15.79 3.00
CA ARG A 240 -24.08 14.49 2.85
C ARG A 240 -22.54 14.58 2.92
N ILE A 241 -21.97 15.52 2.19
CA ILE A 241 -20.50 15.76 2.19
C ILE A 241 -20.01 16.05 3.61
N LEU A 242 -20.67 16.92 4.34
CA LEU A 242 -20.28 17.25 5.72
C LEU A 242 -20.41 16.06 6.67
N GLN A 243 -21.41 15.16 6.45
CA GLN A 243 -21.54 13.92 7.23
C GLN A 243 -20.38 12.95 6.94
N GLU A 244 -19.97 12.81 5.69
CA GLU A 244 -18.85 11.97 5.30
C GLU A 244 -17.53 12.49 5.92
N ILE A 245 -17.28 13.82 5.86
CA ILE A 245 -16.11 14.45 6.51
C ILE A 245 -16.17 14.24 8.04
N LEU A 246 -17.34 14.40 8.66
CA LEU A 246 -17.52 14.18 10.09
C LEU A 246 -17.19 12.73 10.49
N GLN A 247 -17.61 11.76 9.70
CA GLN A 247 -17.34 10.34 9.95
C GLN A 247 -15.85 10.07 9.91
N THR A 248 -15.14 10.52 8.85
CA THR A 248 -13.69 10.37 8.72
C THR A 248 -12.96 11.05 9.90
N THR A 249 -13.29 12.30 10.20
CA THR A 249 -12.66 13.05 11.30
C THR A 249 -12.89 12.39 12.66
N THR A 250 -14.10 11.84 12.89
CA THR A 250 -14.44 11.16 14.14
C THR A 250 -13.68 9.85 14.29
N ASN A 251 -13.48 9.11 13.20
CA ASN A 251 -12.71 7.86 13.21
C ASN A 251 -11.25 8.15 13.59
N ILE A 252 -10.60 9.11 12.93
CA ILE A 252 -9.22 9.51 13.26
C ILE A 252 -9.10 9.99 14.70
N LYS A 253 -10.02 10.85 15.14
CA LYS A 253 -10.07 11.31 16.54
C LYS A 253 -10.17 10.13 17.53
N ARG A 254 -10.97 9.11 17.21
CA ARG A 254 -11.14 7.91 18.04
C ARG A 254 -9.85 7.09 18.09
N SER A 255 -9.16 6.94 16.95
CA SER A 255 -7.88 6.22 16.88
C SER A 255 -6.81 6.92 17.71
N ILE A 256 -6.65 8.24 17.58
CA ILE A 256 -5.72 9.03 18.43
C ILE A 256 -6.13 8.97 19.92
N GLY A 257 -7.42 8.99 20.20
CA GLY A 257 -7.94 8.93 21.58
C GLY A 257 -7.68 7.61 22.32
N LYS A 258 -7.28 6.54 21.59
CA LYS A 258 -6.85 5.27 22.19
C LYS A 258 -5.40 5.30 22.67
N ILE A 259 -4.62 6.30 22.24
CA ILE A 259 -3.22 6.43 22.62
C ILE A 259 -3.13 6.90 24.09
N PRO A 260 -2.34 6.24 24.94
CA PRO A 260 -2.11 6.69 26.31
C PRO A 260 -1.60 8.13 26.35
N ARG A 261 -2.13 8.94 27.27
CA ARG A 261 -1.79 10.40 27.34
C ARG A 261 -0.31 10.68 27.51
N GLU A 262 0.42 9.76 28.12
CA GLU A 262 1.85 9.83 28.38
C GLU A 262 2.69 9.68 27.09
N GLN A 263 2.14 8.98 26.10
CA GLN A 263 2.78 8.73 24.81
C GLN A 263 2.41 9.80 23.75
N LEU A 264 1.49 10.71 24.05
CA LEU A 264 1.10 11.78 23.15
C LEU A 264 2.15 12.90 23.11
N SER A 265 2.83 13.07 21.97
CA SER A 265 3.70 14.22 21.73
C SER A 265 2.92 15.55 21.74
N SER A 266 3.62 16.67 21.82
CA SER A 266 3.01 18.02 21.75
C SER A 266 2.23 18.21 20.45
N ASP A 267 2.77 17.71 19.33
CA ASP A 267 2.16 17.82 18.00
C ASP A 267 0.89 16.98 17.90
N MET A 268 0.90 15.75 18.44
CA MET A 268 -0.28 14.89 18.52
C MET A 268 -1.40 15.52 19.35
N LYS A 269 -1.06 16.18 20.45
CA LYS A 269 -2.03 16.93 21.29
C LYS A 269 -2.64 18.09 20.50
N ASN A 270 -1.82 18.81 19.72
CA ASN A 270 -2.29 19.90 18.86
C ASN A 270 -3.24 19.39 17.77
N ASP A 271 -2.86 18.30 17.09
CA ASP A 271 -3.68 17.68 16.06
C ASP A 271 -4.99 17.13 16.61
N PHE A 272 -4.96 16.49 17.76
CA PHE A 272 -6.17 16.06 18.46
C PHE A 272 -7.10 17.23 18.80
N ASN A 273 -6.55 18.37 19.26
CA ASN A 273 -7.32 19.57 19.52
C ASN A 273 -7.94 20.16 18.24
N LYS A 274 -7.22 20.14 17.11
CA LYS A 274 -7.78 20.56 15.82
C LYS A 274 -8.92 19.64 15.39
N LEU A 275 -8.76 18.31 15.51
CA LEU A 275 -9.82 17.35 15.21
C LEU A 275 -11.06 17.53 16.10
N GLN A 276 -10.87 17.84 17.38
CA GLN A 276 -12.00 18.19 18.26
C GLN A 276 -12.77 19.40 17.74
N LYS A 277 -12.06 20.43 17.28
CA LYS A 277 -12.68 21.64 16.70
C LYS A 277 -13.40 21.34 15.38
N TYR A 278 -12.82 20.47 14.53
CA TYR A 278 -13.50 19.99 13.32
C TYR A 278 -14.84 19.32 13.66
N VAL A 279 -14.81 18.33 14.56
CA VAL A 279 -15.99 17.58 14.97
C VAL A 279 -17.05 18.50 15.59
N ALA A 280 -16.64 19.42 16.45
CA ALA A 280 -17.56 20.38 17.08
C ALA A 280 -18.26 21.28 16.05
N LYS A 281 -17.50 21.83 15.10
CA LYS A 281 -18.06 22.70 14.05
C LYS A 281 -18.96 21.95 13.08
N LEU A 282 -18.57 20.75 12.65
CA LEU A 282 -19.38 19.92 11.78
C LEU A 282 -20.70 19.51 12.45
N ASN A 283 -20.65 19.13 13.73
CA ASN A 283 -21.84 18.83 14.51
C ASN A 283 -22.76 20.06 14.64
N TYR A 284 -22.19 21.23 14.92
CA TYR A 284 -22.98 22.46 14.98
C TYR A 284 -23.67 22.74 13.63
N LEU A 285 -22.96 22.66 12.51
CA LEU A 285 -23.54 22.89 11.18
C LEU A 285 -24.67 21.89 10.86
N LEU A 286 -24.49 20.62 11.20
CA LEU A 286 -25.42 19.54 10.85
C LEU A 286 -26.65 19.49 11.77
N ASN A 287 -26.47 19.72 13.08
CA ASN A 287 -27.47 19.42 14.11
C ASN A 287 -28.12 20.68 14.70
N ASP A 288 -27.36 21.78 14.80
CA ASP A 288 -27.82 23.02 15.42
C ASP A 288 -28.03 24.16 14.40
N GLY A 289 -27.35 24.08 13.24
CA GLY A 289 -27.45 25.04 12.17
C GLY A 289 -28.67 24.84 11.26
N TRP A 290 -28.77 25.68 10.24
CA TRP A 290 -29.85 25.63 9.24
C TRP A 290 -29.89 24.32 8.44
N LEU A 291 -28.76 23.56 8.34
CA LEU A 291 -28.71 22.24 7.69
C LEU A 291 -29.57 21.18 8.40
N LYS A 292 -29.94 21.38 9.66
CA LYS A 292 -30.92 20.52 10.35
C LYS A 292 -32.25 20.43 9.58
N LYS A 293 -32.66 21.55 8.96
CA LYS A 293 -33.92 21.64 8.19
C LYS A 293 -33.83 21.06 6.78
N VAL A 294 -32.63 20.65 6.33
CA VAL A 294 -32.39 20.07 5.01
C VAL A 294 -32.60 18.57 5.06
N LYS A 295 -33.35 18.02 4.11
CA LYS A 295 -33.58 16.57 4.00
C LYS A 295 -32.29 15.85 3.56
N LEU A 296 -32.08 14.66 4.10
CA LEU A 296 -31.00 13.78 3.66
C LEU A 296 -31.50 12.92 2.49
N VAL A 297 -30.80 12.93 1.38
CA VAL A 297 -31.14 12.11 0.20
C VAL A 297 -29.89 11.33 -0.21
N GLN A 298 -30.04 10.02 -0.39
CA GLN A 298 -28.90 9.13 -0.70
C GLN A 298 -28.36 9.28 -2.12
N LYS A 299 -29.22 9.62 -3.08
CA LYS A 299 -28.83 9.82 -4.49
C LYS A 299 -29.44 11.11 -5.03
N GLU A 300 -28.62 12.11 -5.26
CA GLU A 300 -28.97 13.28 -6.07
C GLU A 300 -28.06 13.37 -7.28
N LYS A 301 -28.60 13.88 -8.41
CA LYS A 301 -27.80 14.14 -9.62
C LYS A 301 -26.69 15.15 -9.29
N GLY A 302 -25.48 14.88 -9.75
CA GLY A 302 -24.36 15.79 -9.58
C GLY A 302 -24.64 17.17 -10.15
N ILE A 303 -24.25 18.21 -9.43
CA ILE A 303 -24.37 19.61 -9.87
C ILE A 303 -22.99 20.05 -10.36
N SER A 304 -22.95 20.75 -11.49
CA SER A 304 -21.70 21.31 -12.02
C SER A 304 -21.09 22.32 -11.05
N ASN A 305 -19.76 22.32 -10.93
CA ASN A 305 -19.00 23.29 -10.12
C ASN A 305 -19.26 24.74 -10.54
N ALA A 306 -19.54 24.98 -11.82
CA ALA A 306 -19.78 26.32 -12.36
C ALA A 306 -20.96 27.05 -11.70
N TYR A 307 -21.87 26.32 -11.03
CA TYR A 307 -23.04 26.88 -10.35
C TYR A 307 -22.95 26.85 -8.83
N LEU A 308 -21.82 26.39 -8.29
CA LEU A 308 -21.64 26.31 -6.84
C LEU A 308 -20.87 27.53 -6.32
N ASP A 309 -21.29 27.97 -5.15
CA ASP A 309 -20.58 28.94 -4.33
C ASP A 309 -19.22 28.37 -3.90
N HIS A 310 -18.19 29.21 -3.82
CA HIS A 310 -16.83 28.86 -3.37
C HIS A 310 -16.82 27.99 -2.09
N ARG A 311 -17.67 28.27 -1.11
CA ARG A 311 -17.78 27.51 0.15
C ARG A 311 -18.19 26.07 -0.09
N TYR A 312 -19.11 25.83 -1.02
CA TYR A 312 -19.59 24.49 -1.39
C TYR A 312 -18.52 23.72 -2.15
N ILE A 313 -17.76 24.42 -3.02
CA ILE A 313 -16.63 23.86 -3.75
C ILE A 313 -15.58 23.37 -2.77
N PHE A 314 -15.18 24.19 -1.79
CA PHE A 314 -14.21 23.84 -0.76
C PHE A 314 -14.55 22.52 -0.05
N PHE A 315 -15.77 22.37 0.49
CA PHE A 315 -16.19 21.14 1.17
C PHE A 315 -16.24 19.93 0.24
N ARG A 316 -16.62 20.14 -1.01
CA ARG A 316 -16.62 19.09 -2.03
C ARG A 316 -15.22 18.61 -2.35
N GLU A 317 -14.28 19.51 -2.53
CA GLU A 317 -12.87 19.20 -2.78
C GLU A 317 -12.22 18.52 -1.57
N LEU A 318 -12.47 19.03 -0.36
CA LEU A 318 -11.99 18.40 0.86
C LEU A 318 -12.49 16.96 0.99
N ASN A 319 -13.78 16.74 0.79
CA ASN A 319 -14.37 15.40 0.83
C ASN A 319 -13.80 14.47 -0.25
N TRP A 320 -13.60 15.03 -1.45
CA TRP A 320 -13.02 14.27 -2.55
C TRP A 320 -11.57 13.85 -2.23
N LYS A 321 -10.74 14.76 -1.69
CA LYS A 321 -9.38 14.44 -1.23
C LYS A 321 -9.40 13.33 -0.16
N LEU A 322 -10.30 13.43 0.80
CA LEU A 322 -10.45 12.43 1.87
C LEU A 322 -10.93 11.06 1.37
N LYS A 323 -11.71 11.00 0.30
CA LYS A 323 -12.20 9.72 -0.28
C LYS A 323 -11.19 9.02 -1.20
N HIS A 324 -10.29 9.78 -1.79
CA HIS A 324 -9.33 9.26 -2.77
C HIS A 324 -7.91 9.18 -2.23
N ILE A 325 -7.77 9.10 -0.93
CA ILE A 325 -6.48 9.02 -0.23
C ILE A 325 -5.60 7.89 -0.77
N SER A 326 -6.17 6.70 -0.97
CA SER A 326 -5.45 5.54 -1.48
C SER A 326 -5.00 5.70 -2.95
N ASN A 327 -5.62 6.59 -3.71
CA ASN A 327 -5.31 6.81 -5.12
C ASN A 327 -4.21 7.86 -5.34
N PHE A 328 -3.86 8.62 -4.32
CA PHE A 328 -2.84 9.67 -4.43
C PHE A 328 -1.56 9.25 -3.72
N GLN A 329 -0.43 9.44 -4.41
CA GLN A 329 0.81 9.61 -3.68
C GLN A 329 0.68 10.91 -2.90
N PRO A 330 0.94 10.89 -1.61
CA PRO A 330 0.65 12.01 -0.75
C PRO A 330 1.41 13.26 -1.18
N HIS A 331 0.69 14.35 -1.37
CA HIS A 331 1.27 15.68 -1.47
C HIS A 331 1.39 16.23 -0.06
N PHE A 332 2.60 16.48 0.40
CA PHE A 332 2.91 16.54 1.81
C PHE A 332 2.96 17.95 2.39
N SER A 333 2.39 18.07 3.55
CA SER A 333 2.91 19.04 4.50
C SER A 333 4.33 18.58 4.91
N ARG A 334 5.24 19.54 5.15
CA ARG A 334 6.66 19.30 5.46
C ARG A 334 6.91 18.42 6.71
N GLN A 335 5.86 18.02 7.43
CA GLN A 335 5.97 17.30 8.68
C GLN A 335 5.92 15.78 8.53
N TYR A 336 5.28 15.25 7.45
CA TYR A 336 5.04 13.82 7.29
C TYR A 336 5.33 13.38 5.86
N GLN A 337 6.45 12.70 5.63
CA GLN A 337 6.78 12.11 4.33
C GLN A 337 6.70 10.59 4.44
N TYR A 338 5.65 10.00 3.85
CA TYR A 338 5.47 8.57 3.75
C TYR A 338 5.54 8.13 2.30
N TYR A 339 6.29 7.06 2.07
CA TYR A 339 6.35 6.44 0.77
C TYR A 339 5.99 4.98 0.92
N TRP A 340 5.21 4.44 0.00
CA TRP A 340 5.12 3.01 -0.12
C TRP A 340 6.53 2.45 -0.35
N HIS A 341 6.79 1.25 0.15
CA HIS A 341 7.97 0.53 -0.30
C HIS A 341 7.90 0.31 -1.81
N ARG A 342 9.05 0.21 -2.45
CA ARG A 342 9.14 -0.21 -3.85
C ARG A 342 8.38 -1.53 -4.01
N THR A 343 7.75 -1.73 -5.17
CA THR A 343 6.89 -2.90 -5.41
C THR A 343 7.64 -4.22 -5.24
N ASP A 344 8.92 -4.28 -5.60
CA ASP A 344 9.77 -5.44 -5.40
C ASP A 344 10.00 -5.74 -3.90
N LEU A 345 10.36 -4.75 -3.10
CA LEU A 345 10.52 -4.90 -1.64
C LEU A 345 9.18 -5.21 -0.96
N LEU A 346 8.10 -4.55 -1.39
CA LEU A 346 6.76 -4.87 -0.88
C LEU A 346 6.37 -6.32 -1.18
N TYR A 347 6.72 -6.80 -2.37
CA TYR A 347 6.50 -8.19 -2.78
C TYR A 347 7.30 -9.17 -1.93
N GLU A 348 8.53 -8.83 -1.59
CA GLU A 348 9.41 -9.62 -0.70
C GLU A 348 8.82 -9.73 0.72
N ILE A 349 8.46 -8.58 1.33
CA ILE A 349 7.81 -8.53 2.66
C ILE A 349 6.51 -9.33 2.66
N TRP A 350 5.68 -9.12 1.65
CA TRP A 350 4.41 -9.85 1.50
C TRP A 350 4.65 -11.34 1.31
N GLY A 351 5.68 -11.73 0.54
CA GLY A 351 6.11 -13.11 0.35
C GLY A 351 6.47 -13.79 1.68
N TYR A 352 7.24 -13.11 2.53
CA TYR A 352 7.59 -13.62 3.85
C TYR A 352 6.34 -13.88 4.73
N ILE A 353 5.39 -12.95 4.74
CA ILE A 353 4.11 -13.10 5.45
C ILE A 353 3.35 -14.32 4.92
N LYS A 354 3.24 -14.46 3.59
CA LYS A 354 2.51 -15.58 2.97
C LYS A 354 3.17 -16.93 3.20
N VAL A 355 4.48 -16.97 3.32
CA VAL A 355 5.19 -18.21 3.72
C VAL A 355 4.81 -18.62 5.15
N ILE A 356 4.79 -17.68 6.10
CA ILE A 356 4.37 -17.95 7.48
C ILE A 356 2.91 -18.42 7.52
N GLU A 357 2.01 -17.75 6.79
CA GLU A 357 0.60 -18.16 6.69
C GLU A 357 0.45 -19.57 6.07
N ALA A 358 1.21 -19.87 5.01
CA ALA A 358 1.20 -21.19 4.36
C ALA A 358 1.68 -22.28 5.32
N LEU A 359 2.77 -22.04 6.05
CA LEU A 359 3.29 -22.94 7.07
C LEU A 359 2.24 -23.21 8.16
N ASN A 360 1.54 -22.19 8.62
CA ASN A 360 0.48 -22.36 9.61
C ASN A 360 -0.67 -23.22 9.06
N ARG A 361 -1.07 -23.02 7.80
CA ARG A 361 -2.12 -23.82 7.13
C ARG A 361 -1.73 -25.29 6.92
N ILE A 362 -0.46 -25.59 6.73
CA ILE A 362 0.03 -26.98 6.56
C ILE A 362 0.37 -27.67 7.90
N GLY A 363 0.14 -26.99 9.04
CA GLY A 363 0.23 -27.62 10.35
C GLY A 363 1.42 -27.20 11.21
N PHE A 364 2.11 -26.12 10.91
CA PHE A 364 3.12 -25.55 11.79
C PHE A 364 2.52 -24.45 12.67
N ILE A 365 2.78 -24.51 13.96
CA ILE A 365 2.25 -23.59 14.97
C ILE A 365 3.34 -22.62 15.39
N PRO A 366 3.12 -21.29 15.31
CA PRO A 366 4.08 -20.30 15.79
C PRO A 366 4.33 -20.43 17.29
N LEU A 367 5.60 -20.37 17.70
CA LEU A 367 6.01 -20.42 19.10
C LEU A 367 6.41 -19.03 19.61
N LYS A 368 7.24 -18.34 18.86
CA LYS A 368 7.77 -17.00 19.21
C LYS A 368 8.45 -16.34 18.01
N GLY A 369 8.82 -15.11 18.17
CA GLY A 369 9.55 -14.31 17.20
C GLY A 369 8.65 -13.32 16.45
N TRP A 370 9.21 -12.21 15.98
CA TRP A 370 8.55 -11.12 15.27
C TRP A 370 7.19 -10.75 15.92
N ILE A 371 6.07 -10.86 15.17
CA ILE A 371 4.70 -10.54 15.64
C ILE A 371 4.15 -11.51 16.68
N TYR A 372 4.82 -12.62 16.92
CA TYR A 372 4.40 -13.65 17.89
C TYR A 372 5.05 -13.52 19.27
N ASN A 373 5.82 -12.46 19.52
CA ASN A 373 6.34 -12.14 20.84
C ASN A 373 5.29 -11.40 21.67
N ASN A 374 4.86 -11.98 22.77
CA ASN A 374 3.81 -11.42 23.64
C ASN A 374 4.29 -10.26 24.54
N ASP A 375 5.58 -9.98 24.60
CA ASP A 375 6.15 -9.17 25.70
C ASP A 375 6.39 -7.70 25.39
N ASN A 376 6.22 -7.24 24.14
CA ASN A 376 6.48 -5.85 23.81
C ASN A 376 5.46 -5.28 22.82
N LEU A 377 4.82 -4.21 23.24
CA LEU A 377 4.06 -3.26 22.42
C LEU A 377 4.97 -2.48 21.45
N ASP A 378 6.23 -2.88 21.31
CA ASP A 378 7.19 -2.23 20.46
C ASP A 378 6.97 -2.60 18.99
N PHE A 379 7.19 -1.62 18.16
CA PHE A 379 7.15 -1.64 16.71
C PHE A 379 7.77 -2.92 16.14
N HIS A 380 6.97 -3.81 15.58
CA HIS A 380 7.43 -5.04 14.93
C HIS A 380 7.97 -4.75 13.52
N ALA A 381 8.99 -3.90 13.42
CA ALA A 381 9.68 -3.70 12.16
C ALA A 381 10.21 -5.04 11.63
N LEU A 382 10.11 -5.25 10.33
CA LEU A 382 10.73 -6.40 9.67
C LEU A 382 12.13 -6.01 9.25
N GLU A 383 13.09 -6.27 10.11
CA GLU A 383 14.51 -6.01 9.84
C GLU A 383 15.21 -7.27 9.28
N PRO A 384 16.27 -7.12 8.49
CA PRO A 384 17.12 -8.25 8.10
C PRO A 384 17.55 -9.08 9.31
N GLY A 385 17.40 -10.40 9.20
CA GLY A 385 17.66 -11.32 10.31
C GLY A 385 16.45 -11.58 11.24
N THR A 386 15.32 -10.92 11.01
CA THR A 386 14.06 -11.21 11.75
C THR A 386 13.72 -12.70 11.62
N CYS A 387 13.42 -13.33 12.75
CA CYS A 387 13.17 -14.77 12.84
C CYS A 387 11.84 -15.08 13.50
N VAL A 388 11.10 -16.05 12.92
CA VAL A 388 9.92 -16.69 13.53
C VAL A 388 10.24 -18.16 13.80
N GLU A 389 10.00 -18.62 15.01
CA GLU A 389 10.12 -20.05 15.37
C GLU A 389 8.74 -20.70 15.35
N MET A 390 8.64 -21.86 14.69
CA MET A 390 7.42 -22.66 14.60
C MET A 390 7.70 -24.11 14.98
N LYS A 391 6.65 -24.84 15.31
CA LYS A 391 6.70 -26.29 15.59
C LYS A 391 5.62 -27.01 14.78
N SER A 392 5.95 -28.19 14.23
CA SER A 392 4.96 -29.05 13.59
C SER A 392 3.92 -29.53 14.59
N ASN A 393 2.67 -29.67 14.15
CA ASN A 393 1.60 -30.32 14.91
C ASN A 393 1.72 -31.85 14.85
N GLU A 394 0.76 -32.56 15.46
CA GLU A 394 0.72 -34.03 15.54
C GLU A 394 0.42 -34.74 14.20
N SER A 395 0.11 -33.99 13.13
CA SER A 395 -0.12 -34.61 11.81
C SER A 395 1.18 -35.07 11.12
N TYR A 396 2.31 -34.53 11.55
CA TYR A 396 3.63 -34.95 11.09
C TYR A 396 4.12 -36.15 11.90
N LYS A 397 4.65 -37.16 11.20
CA LYS A 397 5.21 -38.36 11.83
C LYS A 397 6.41 -38.06 12.73
N TYR A 398 7.22 -37.07 12.31
CA TYR A 398 8.39 -36.62 13.04
C TYR A 398 8.20 -35.19 13.55
N PRO A 399 8.37 -34.91 14.84
CA PRO A 399 8.33 -33.53 15.36
C PRO A 399 9.45 -32.70 14.76
N MET A 400 9.08 -31.59 14.11
CA MET A 400 10.00 -30.64 13.49
C MET A 400 9.87 -29.25 14.15
N TYR A 401 11.00 -28.59 14.33
CA TYR A 401 11.06 -27.18 14.68
C TYR A 401 11.61 -26.40 13.49
N LEU A 402 11.01 -25.25 13.20
CA LEU A 402 11.41 -24.37 12.11
C LEU A 402 11.91 -23.05 12.67
N LYS A 403 12.94 -22.50 12.02
CA LYS A 403 13.31 -21.09 12.13
C LYS A 403 13.16 -20.45 10.75
N ILE A 404 12.23 -19.53 10.64
CA ILE A 404 11.95 -18.79 9.41
C ILE A 404 12.65 -17.44 9.53
N LYS A 405 13.70 -17.22 8.74
CA LYS A 405 14.52 -16.02 8.76
C LYS A 405 14.26 -15.16 7.53
N TYR A 406 14.09 -13.88 7.75
CA TYR A 406 13.90 -12.86 6.71
C TYR A 406 15.25 -12.19 6.40
N ASP A 407 15.63 -12.16 5.12
CA ASP A 407 16.79 -11.44 4.57
C ASP A 407 18.06 -11.58 5.45
N ASP A 408 18.30 -12.79 5.97
CA ASP A 408 19.37 -13.09 6.93
C ASP A 408 20.63 -13.59 6.22
N GLU A 409 21.73 -12.89 6.41
CA GLU A 409 23.03 -13.21 5.86
C GLU A 409 23.65 -14.44 6.55
N ILE A 410 24.10 -15.41 5.75
CA ILE A 410 24.90 -16.54 6.23
C ILE A 410 26.35 -16.06 6.36
N LYS A 411 26.79 -15.77 7.58
CA LYS A 411 28.09 -15.16 7.85
C LYS A 411 29.29 -16.09 7.75
N PRO A 412 29.21 -17.36 8.24
CA PRO A 412 30.34 -18.27 8.09
C PRO A 412 30.72 -18.53 6.63
N ASP A 413 31.96 -18.28 6.26
CA ASP A 413 32.55 -18.55 4.95
C ASP A 413 33.41 -19.83 4.95
N GLU A 414 33.60 -20.45 6.12
CA GLU A 414 34.37 -21.67 6.33
C GLU A 414 33.61 -22.67 7.21
N LYS A 415 33.78 -23.96 6.91
CA LYS A 415 33.11 -25.08 7.63
C LYS A 415 33.43 -25.09 9.14
N ASP A 416 34.66 -24.72 9.51
CA ASP A 416 35.10 -24.78 10.92
C ASP A 416 34.53 -23.66 11.79
N LYS A 417 34.06 -22.57 11.18
CA LYS A 417 33.37 -21.43 11.85
C LYS A 417 31.91 -21.71 12.20
N VAL A 418 31.35 -22.84 11.77
CA VAL A 418 29.95 -23.22 11.99
C VAL A 418 29.71 -23.59 13.45
N THR A 419 28.66 -23.01 14.03
CA THR A 419 28.21 -23.27 15.40
C THR A 419 26.81 -23.87 15.43
N PHE A 420 26.38 -24.37 16.59
CA PHE A 420 25.00 -24.86 16.78
C PHE A 420 23.93 -23.80 16.52
N LEU A 421 24.24 -22.52 16.78
CA LEU A 421 23.32 -21.39 16.53
C LEU A 421 23.38 -20.89 15.09
N GLN A 422 24.50 -21.11 14.41
CA GLN A 422 24.72 -20.78 12.99
C GLN A 422 25.19 -22.03 12.26
N PRO A 423 24.25 -22.96 11.93
CA PRO A 423 24.59 -24.28 11.41
C PRO A 423 25.01 -24.30 9.95
N LEU A 424 24.83 -23.19 9.23
CA LEU A 424 25.11 -23.06 7.80
C LEU A 424 26.39 -22.26 7.56
N TRP A 425 27.11 -22.61 6.50
CA TRP A 425 28.19 -21.81 5.92
C TRP A 425 28.01 -21.71 4.40
N HIS A 426 28.71 -20.79 3.75
CA HIS A 426 28.61 -20.58 2.32
C HIS A 426 29.99 -20.59 1.66
N SER A 427 30.02 -21.01 0.39
CA SER A 427 31.26 -21.00 -0.44
C SER A 427 31.17 -20.00 -1.60
N SER A 428 30.20 -19.09 -1.61
CA SER A 428 29.99 -18.09 -2.66
C SER A 428 29.56 -16.74 -2.10
N SER A 429 29.56 -15.72 -2.97
CA SER A 429 29.03 -14.39 -2.64
C SER A 429 27.50 -14.32 -2.51
N HIS A 430 26.78 -15.36 -2.95
CA HIS A 430 25.33 -15.45 -2.81
C HIS A 430 24.99 -16.13 -1.48
N ASN A 431 25.04 -15.35 -0.39
CA ASN A 431 24.91 -15.84 0.98
C ASN A 431 23.73 -15.22 1.75
N ARG A 432 22.85 -14.45 1.04
CA ARG A 432 21.74 -13.72 1.65
C ARG A 432 20.45 -13.98 0.89
N PRO A 433 19.76 -15.11 1.19
CA PRO A 433 18.45 -15.38 0.61
C PRO A 433 17.35 -14.55 1.28
N ASP A 434 16.30 -14.17 0.54
CA ASP A 434 15.19 -13.39 1.06
C ASP A 434 14.48 -14.11 2.22
N ILE A 435 14.26 -15.43 2.08
CA ILE A 435 13.57 -16.24 3.09
C ILE A 435 14.28 -17.58 3.24
N ARG A 436 14.66 -17.90 4.46
CA ARG A 436 15.30 -19.16 4.81
C ARG A 436 14.54 -19.87 5.91
N LEU A 437 14.12 -21.12 5.63
CA LEU A 437 13.50 -22.02 6.59
C LEU A 437 14.56 -23.05 7.03
N GLU A 438 14.99 -22.98 8.25
CA GLU A 438 15.91 -23.95 8.87
C GLU A 438 15.08 -25.00 9.61
N ILE A 439 15.29 -26.28 9.31
CA ILE A 439 14.57 -27.42 9.89
C ILE A 439 15.42 -28.10 10.95
N TYR A 440 14.87 -28.28 12.13
CA TYR A 440 15.50 -28.91 13.27
C TYR A 440 14.66 -30.12 13.74
N ASP A 441 15.34 -31.14 14.26
CA ASP A 441 14.68 -32.29 14.86
C ASP A 441 14.13 -32.00 16.27
N LYS A 442 13.58 -33.03 16.92
CA LYS A 442 13.06 -32.95 18.30
C LYS A 442 14.11 -32.55 19.34
N ASN A 443 15.39 -32.79 19.08
CA ASN A 443 16.51 -32.42 19.93
C ASN A 443 17.10 -31.04 19.57
N LYS A 444 16.45 -30.32 18.64
CA LYS A 444 16.89 -29.04 18.08
C LYS A 444 18.23 -29.12 17.35
N VAL A 445 18.58 -30.27 16.79
CA VAL A 445 19.72 -30.44 15.91
C VAL A 445 19.30 -30.05 14.51
N PHE A 446 20.07 -29.19 13.86
CA PHE A 446 19.82 -28.77 12.48
C PHE A 446 19.87 -29.98 11.54
N GLN A 447 18.89 -30.07 10.68
CA GLN A 447 18.78 -31.14 9.69
C GLN A 447 19.01 -30.61 8.27
N ASN A 448 18.15 -29.72 7.81
CA ASN A 448 18.18 -29.16 6.46
C ASN A 448 17.62 -27.73 6.44
N ALA A 449 17.77 -27.06 5.30
CA ALA A 449 17.11 -25.79 5.02
C ALA A 449 16.30 -25.84 3.72
N ILE A 450 15.24 -25.02 3.65
CA ILE A 450 14.52 -24.68 2.43
C ILE A 450 14.77 -23.20 2.18
N ILE A 451 15.08 -22.84 0.93
CA ILE A 451 15.33 -21.45 0.55
C ILE A 451 14.27 -21.00 -0.43
N LEU A 452 13.64 -19.85 -0.11
CA LEU A 452 12.68 -19.18 -0.93
C LEU A 452 13.19 -17.79 -1.25
N ASP A 453 13.25 -17.47 -2.53
CA ASP A 453 13.80 -16.22 -3.00
C ASP A 453 12.75 -15.52 -3.87
N THR A 454 12.38 -14.31 -3.52
CA THR A 454 11.31 -13.58 -4.16
C THR A 454 11.81 -12.88 -5.43
N LYS A 455 11.11 -13.08 -6.53
CA LYS A 455 11.47 -12.50 -7.82
C LYS A 455 10.28 -11.73 -8.41
N TYR A 456 10.24 -10.43 -8.17
CA TYR A 456 9.26 -9.56 -8.81
C TYR A 456 9.57 -9.40 -10.30
N ARG A 457 9.41 -10.51 -11.05
CA ARG A 457 9.71 -10.65 -12.50
C ARG A 457 8.84 -11.73 -13.13
N ARG A 458 8.76 -11.75 -14.46
CA ARG A 458 8.15 -12.87 -15.20
C ARG A 458 9.14 -14.03 -15.31
N LEU A 459 8.62 -15.24 -15.42
CA LEU A 459 9.44 -16.45 -15.53
C LEU A 459 10.38 -16.41 -16.77
N LYS A 460 9.88 -15.92 -17.90
CA LYS A 460 10.68 -15.74 -19.12
C LYS A 460 11.86 -14.80 -18.93
N ASP A 461 11.69 -13.75 -18.11
CA ASP A 461 12.75 -12.77 -17.85
C ASP A 461 13.85 -13.40 -16.96
N MET A 462 13.49 -14.32 -16.03
CA MET A 462 14.43 -15.09 -15.22
C MET A 462 15.22 -16.11 -16.05
N ASN A 463 14.60 -16.66 -17.09
CA ASN A 463 15.22 -17.66 -17.98
C ASN A 463 16.07 -17.07 -19.12
N ASN A 464 16.09 -15.76 -19.29
CA ASN A 464 16.86 -15.13 -20.35
C ASN A 464 18.37 -15.19 -20.08
N PHE A 465 19.13 -15.59 -21.10
CA PHE A 465 20.60 -15.68 -21.02
C PHE A 465 21.32 -14.36 -20.71
N GLY A 466 20.65 -13.22 -20.85
CA GLY A 466 21.16 -11.90 -20.47
C GLY A 466 21.12 -11.62 -18.97
N ASP A 467 20.32 -12.38 -18.22
CA ASP A 467 20.16 -12.24 -16.74
C ASP A 467 20.63 -13.52 -16.03
N ARG A 468 21.87 -13.94 -16.31
CA ARG A 468 22.49 -15.12 -15.69
C ARG A 468 22.48 -15.04 -14.16
N GLY A 469 22.49 -13.83 -13.60
CA GLY A 469 22.57 -13.62 -12.17
C GLY A 469 21.46 -14.29 -11.35
N VAL A 470 20.23 -14.41 -11.89
CA VAL A 470 19.13 -15.08 -11.16
C VAL A 470 19.34 -16.59 -11.08
N LEU A 471 19.65 -17.23 -12.20
CA LEU A 471 19.90 -18.67 -12.22
C LEU A 471 21.15 -19.04 -11.45
N ASP A 472 22.22 -18.24 -11.54
CA ASP A 472 23.47 -18.43 -10.80
C ASP A 472 23.24 -18.28 -9.29
N GLN A 473 22.42 -17.32 -8.88
CA GLN A 473 22.02 -17.12 -7.48
C GLN A 473 21.26 -18.35 -6.94
N LEU A 474 20.25 -18.83 -7.67
CA LEU A 474 19.45 -20.00 -7.27
C LEU A 474 20.31 -21.28 -7.22
N ASN A 475 21.24 -21.45 -8.16
CA ASN A 475 22.19 -22.55 -8.15
C ASN A 475 23.13 -22.46 -6.94
N ALA A 476 23.60 -21.24 -6.62
CA ALA A 476 24.45 -21.04 -5.44
C ALA A 476 23.71 -21.37 -4.15
N TYR A 477 22.46 -20.97 -4.01
CA TYR A 477 21.64 -21.33 -2.85
C TYR A 477 21.50 -22.85 -2.69
N ARG A 478 21.35 -23.60 -3.79
CA ARG A 478 21.18 -25.06 -3.73
C ARG A 478 22.47 -25.79 -3.40
N TYR A 479 23.59 -25.38 -3.97
CA TYR A 479 24.83 -26.18 -3.97
C TYR A 479 25.97 -25.57 -3.18
N GLN A 480 25.91 -24.30 -2.82
CA GLN A 480 27.00 -23.58 -2.16
C GLN A 480 26.66 -23.12 -0.74
N ILE A 481 25.43 -23.38 -0.26
CA ILE A 481 25.06 -23.25 1.14
C ILE A 481 25.11 -24.66 1.74
N LEU A 482 26.00 -24.84 2.69
CA LEU A 482 26.41 -26.13 3.22
C LEU A 482 26.32 -26.15 4.75
N SER A 483 26.27 -27.35 5.34
CA SER A 483 26.32 -27.54 6.80
C SER A 483 27.08 -28.83 7.15
N PRO A 484 27.87 -28.86 8.20
CA PRO A 484 28.41 -30.11 8.74
C PRO A 484 27.38 -30.90 9.55
N TYR A 485 26.20 -30.30 9.86
CA TYR A 485 25.13 -30.96 10.58
C TYR A 485 24.25 -31.78 9.61
N PRO A 486 23.55 -32.83 10.10
CA PRO A 486 23.50 -33.29 11.49
C PRO A 486 24.76 -34.05 11.95
N LEU A 487 25.67 -34.47 11.08
CA LEU A 487 26.80 -35.36 11.41
C LEU A 487 27.81 -34.78 12.40
N LYS A 488 27.82 -33.47 12.64
CA LYS A 488 28.67 -32.84 13.66
C LYS A 488 28.17 -33.15 15.08
N ASP A 489 26.89 -33.49 15.23
CA ASP A 489 26.32 -33.94 16.49
C ASP A 489 26.77 -35.37 16.81
N ASP A 490 27.12 -35.65 18.08
CA ASP A 490 27.61 -36.95 18.52
C ASP A 490 26.63 -38.10 18.26
N LYS A 491 25.33 -37.82 18.33
CA LYS A 491 24.26 -38.78 18.00
C LYS A 491 24.36 -39.32 16.56
N TYR A 492 24.76 -38.48 15.61
CA TYR A 492 24.80 -38.79 14.19
C TYR A 492 26.21 -39.11 13.69
N LYS A 493 27.26 -38.95 14.50
CA LYS A 493 28.65 -39.26 14.11
C LYS A 493 28.86 -40.66 13.57
N LYS A 494 28.11 -41.65 14.11
CA LYS A 494 28.15 -43.05 13.69
C LYS A 494 27.74 -43.28 12.24
N TYR A 495 27.04 -42.31 11.62
CA TYR A 495 26.61 -42.41 10.23
C TYR A 495 27.64 -41.81 9.25
N LYS A 496 28.67 -41.16 9.74
CA LYS A 496 29.64 -40.43 8.90
C LYS A 496 30.30 -41.34 7.84
N ASP A 497 30.52 -42.58 8.15
CA ASP A 497 31.17 -43.54 7.25
C ASP A 497 30.15 -44.18 6.28
N LEU A 498 28.88 -44.16 6.62
CA LEU A 498 27.81 -44.73 5.80
C LEU A 498 27.28 -43.76 4.74
N TYR A 499 27.35 -42.47 5.02
CA TYR A 499 27.01 -41.42 4.08
C TYR A 499 28.28 -40.84 3.47
N ARG A 500 28.52 -41.11 2.20
CA ARG A 500 29.57 -40.41 1.46
C ARG A 500 29.31 -38.94 1.49
N ALA A 501 30.33 -38.16 1.74
CA ALA A 501 30.30 -36.74 2.02
C ALA A 501 29.47 -35.88 1.03
N GLN A 502 29.27 -36.34 -0.19
CA GLN A 502 28.56 -35.60 -1.24
C GLN A 502 27.03 -35.49 -1.00
N ASP A 503 26.38 -36.51 -0.44
CA ASP A 503 24.91 -36.49 -0.25
C ASP A 503 24.50 -35.73 1.01
N MET A 504 25.39 -35.54 1.97
CA MET A 504 25.11 -34.91 3.26
C MET A 504 25.65 -33.48 3.37
N GLU A 505 26.50 -33.06 2.46
CA GLU A 505 26.94 -31.65 2.39
C GLU A 505 25.85 -30.74 1.77
N ASN A 506 24.89 -31.30 1.03
CA ASN A 506 23.74 -30.56 0.50
C ASN A 506 22.72 -30.31 1.61
N SER A 507 22.97 -29.27 2.39
CA SER A 507 22.13 -28.91 3.53
C SER A 507 20.84 -28.17 3.13
N VAL A 508 20.72 -27.82 1.87
CA VAL A 508 19.51 -27.19 1.31
C VAL A 508 18.71 -28.28 0.59
N ILE A 509 17.55 -28.62 1.13
CA ILE A 509 16.69 -29.69 0.60
C ILE A 509 15.94 -29.24 -0.65
N ASP A 510 15.53 -27.99 -0.69
CA ASP A 510 14.81 -27.41 -1.83
C ASP A 510 15.02 -25.90 -1.94
N VAL A 511 14.93 -25.36 -3.16
CA VAL A 511 15.02 -23.94 -3.45
C VAL A 511 13.84 -23.56 -4.34
N ALA A 512 13.18 -22.46 -4.04
CA ALA A 512 12.13 -21.93 -4.92
C ALA A 512 12.30 -20.44 -5.20
N ALA A 513 12.08 -20.08 -6.47
CA ALA A 513 11.85 -18.69 -6.87
C ALA A 513 10.34 -18.40 -6.78
N LEU A 514 9.98 -17.49 -5.86
CA LEU A 514 8.61 -17.02 -5.71
C LEU A 514 8.37 -15.86 -6.67
N TYR A 515 7.43 -15.99 -7.60
CA TYR A 515 7.17 -14.95 -8.60
C TYR A 515 5.66 -14.74 -8.85
N PRO A 516 5.25 -13.56 -9.35
CA PRO A 516 3.82 -13.22 -9.45
C PRO A 516 3.02 -14.00 -10.50
N GLY A 517 3.67 -14.78 -11.36
CA GLY A 517 3.02 -15.40 -12.51
C GLY A 517 2.96 -14.46 -13.74
N GLU A 518 2.26 -14.87 -14.78
CA GLU A 518 2.02 -14.04 -15.95
C GLU A 518 0.74 -13.21 -15.74
N LEU A 519 0.68 -12.01 -16.36
CA LEU A 519 -0.49 -11.13 -16.25
C LEU A 519 -1.72 -11.66 -16.97
N ASN A 520 -1.51 -12.49 -18.01
CA ASN A 520 -2.56 -13.13 -18.78
C ASN A 520 -2.58 -14.63 -18.46
N ASP A 521 -3.65 -15.11 -17.89
CA ASP A 521 -3.88 -16.52 -17.47
C ASP A 521 -3.86 -17.53 -18.64
N ASN A 522 -3.70 -17.09 -19.90
CA ASN A 522 -3.78 -17.93 -21.10
C ASN A 522 -2.42 -18.46 -21.60
N ASP A 523 -1.32 -18.08 -20.99
CA ASP A 523 0.00 -18.60 -21.39
C ASP A 523 0.40 -19.79 -20.50
N GLU A 524 -0.34 -20.91 -20.65
CA GLU A 524 -0.03 -22.21 -20.08
C GLU A 524 1.22 -22.87 -20.71
N SER A 525 1.91 -22.23 -21.62
CA SER A 525 3.24 -22.66 -22.05
C SER A 525 4.28 -22.37 -20.98
N LEU A 526 4.08 -22.98 -19.84
CA LEU A 526 4.95 -22.99 -18.67
C LEU A 526 6.34 -23.49 -19.06
N SER A 527 7.21 -22.57 -19.35
CA SER A 527 8.61 -22.82 -19.26
C SER A 527 8.97 -22.95 -17.77
N GLU A 528 9.40 -24.11 -17.35
CA GLU A 528 10.08 -24.30 -16.09
C GLU A 528 11.35 -23.44 -16.03
N LEU A 529 11.86 -23.19 -14.83
CA LEU A 529 13.19 -22.59 -14.70
C LEU A 529 14.22 -23.44 -15.45
N LYS A 530 15.10 -22.79 -16.20
CA LYS A 530 16.20 -23.47 -16.93
C LYS A 530 17.30 -23.98 -16.01
N THR A 531 16.96 -24.33 -14.77
CA THR A 531 17.83 -24.96 -13.81
C THR A 531 17.08 -26.08 -13.09
N LYS A 532 17.81 -27.16 -12.75
CA LYS A 532 17.28 -28.23 -11.88
C LYS A 532 17.50 -27.93 -10.40
N ALA A 533 18.20 -26.87 -10.07
CA ALA A 533 18.55 -26.50 -8.70
C ALA A 533 17.39 -25.86 -7.94
N ALA A 534 16.43 -25.29 -8.65
CA ALA A 534 15.31 -24.56 -8.05
C ALA A 534 14.00 -24.79 -8.82
N LYS A 535 12.89 -24.66 -8.12
CA LYS A 535 11.53 -24.70 -8.66
C LYS A 535 10.98 -23.28 -8.80
N SER A 536 10.13 -23.06 -9.79
CA SER A 536 9.34 -21.83 -9.90
C SER A 536 8.02 -22.03 -9.16
N VAL A 537 7.68 -21.10 -8.27
CA VAL A 537 6.46 -21.13 -7.46
C VAL A 537 5.69 -19.83 -7.65
N ILE A 538 4.47 -19.94 -8.17
CA ILE A 538 3.60 -18.77 -8.35
C ILE A 538 3.10 -18.29 -6.99
N LEU A 539 3.35 -17.04 -6.69
CA LEU A 539 2.87 -16.34 -5.51
C LEU A 539 2.21 -15.04 -5.96
N ASN A 540 0.87 -15.04 -6.10
CA ASN A 540 0.11 -13.93 -6.63
C ASN A 540 -1.00 -13.51 -5.66
N PRO A 541 -1.14 -12.22 -5.36
CA PRO A 541 -2.20 -11.72 -4.46
C PRO A 541 -3.62 -12.01 -4.96
N LYS A 542 -3.80 -12.22 -6.26
CA LYS A 542 -5.09 -12.63 -6.86
C LYS A 542 -5.56 -14.01 -6.36
N PHE A 543 -4.62 -14.87 -5.92
CA PHE A 543 -4.92 -16.23 -5.47
C PHE A 543 -4.72 -16.37 -3.95
N PRO A 544 -5.74 -16.10 -3.14
CA PRO A 544 -5.61 -16.00 -1.67
C PRO A 544 -5.15 -17.30 -0.99
N ASN A 545 -5.32 -18.45 -1.65
CA ASN A 545 -4.96 -19.74 -1.08
C ASN A 545 -3.49 -20.13 -1.32
N ASN A 546 -2.77 -19.45 -2.22
CA ASN A 546 -1.36 -19.74 -2.54
C ASN A 546 -1.07 -21.26 -2.69
N ASN A 547 -1.92 -21.97 -3.43
CA ASN A 547 -1.87 -23.44 -3.55
C ASN A 547 -0.49 -23.93 -4.02
N SER A 548 0.13 -23.24 -4.99
CA SER A 548 1.47 -23.61 -5.48
C SER A 548 2.52 -23.58 -4.38
N LEU A 549 2.51 -22.57 -3.52
CA LEU A 549 3.42 -22.48 -2.37
C LEU A 549 3.15 -23.59 -1.35
N MET A 550 1.88 -23.87 -1.04
CA MET A 550 1.53 -24.94 -0.10
C MET A 550 1.92 -26.33 -0.62
N VAL A 551 1.74 -26.59 -1.92
CA VAL A 551 2.18 -27.84 -2.55
C VAL A 551 3.69 -27.96 -2.46
N PHE A 552 4.42 -26.94 -2.87
CA PHE A 552 5.88 -26.92 -2.78
C PHE A 552 6.38 -27.20 -1.35
N LEU A 553 5.83 -26.51 -0.34
CA LEU A 553 6.23 -26.72 1.05
C LEU A 553 5.90 -28.14 1.55
N LYS A 554 4.70 -28.67 1.24
CA LYS A 554 4.33 -30.04 1.61
C LYS A 554 5.27 -31.07 1.01
N ASP A 555 5.64 -30.93 -0.27
CA ASP A 555 6.56 -31.84 -0.95
C ASP A 555 7.96 -31.78 -0.32
N SER A 556 8.44 -30.58 0.01
CA SER A 556 9.73 -30.38 0.67
C SER A 556 9.76 -30.99 2.09
N PHE A 557 8.67 -30.83 2.89
CA PHE A 557 8.58 -31.45 4.21
C PHE A 557 8.41 -32.95 4.15
N LYS A 558 7.69 -33.48 3.14
CA LYS A 558 7.62 -34.92 2.91
C LYS A 558 9.01 -35.51 2.60
N GLN A 559 9.79 -34.85 1.76
CA GLN A 559 11.18 -35.25 1.51
C GLN A 559 12.03 -35.23 2.80
N GLN A 560 11.77 -34.29 3.71
CA GLN A 560 12.42 -34.26 5.03
C GLN A 560 11.98 -35.43 5.91
N GLU A 561 10.69 -35.81 5.91
CA GLU A 561 10.22 -36.99 6.64
C GLU A 561 10.86 -38.28 6.09
N ASP A 562 10.99 -38.41 4.76
CA ASP A 562 11.69 -39.53 4.13
C ASP A 562 13.18 -39.59 4.58
N ASN A 563 13.83 -38.47 4.81
CA ASN A 563 15.18 -38.42 5.35
C ASN A 563 15.21 -38.90 6.81
N PHE A 564 14.27 -38.53 7.65
CA PHE A 564 14.16 -39.03 9.01
C PHE A 564 13.94 -40.59 9.04
N GLU A 565 13.10 -41.12 8.14
CA GLU A 565 12.89 -42.55 8.00
C GLU A 565 14.18 -43.31 7.64
N LYS A 566 15.00 -42.75 6.73
CA LYS A 566 16.30 -43.30 6.38
C LYS A 566 17.23 -43.37 7.60
N PHE A 567 17.27 -42.30 8.42
CA PHE A 567 18.07 -42.32 9.65
C PHE A 567 17.58 -43.35 10.66
N GLU A 568 16.26 -43.50 10.87
CA GLU A 568 15.71 -44.54 11.74
C GLU A 568 16.01 -45.94 11.23
N ALA A 569 15.91 -46.17 9.91
CA ALA A 569 16.24 -47.47 9.32
C ALA A 569 17.71 -47.82 9.55
N LEU A 570 18.62 -46.86 9.43
CA LEU A 570 20.04 -47.02 9.72
C LEU A 570 20.33 -47.29 11.20
N ASP A 571 19.62 -46.63 12.12
CA ASP A 571 19.70 -46.90 13.57
C ASP A 571 19.37 -48.36 13.87
N ARG A 572 18.24 -48.84 13.31
CA ARG A 572 17.80 -50.27 13.49
C ARG A 572 18.81 -51.29 12.92
N LEU A 573 19.44 -50.93 11.80
CA LEU A 573 20.48 -51.80 11.19
C LEU A 573 21.73 -51.86 12.07
N LEU A 574 22.17 -50.72 12.60
CA LEU A 574 23.34 -50.65 13.48
C LEU A 574 23.13 -51.33 14.83
N GLU A 575 21.90 -51.25 15.39
CA GLU A 575 21.54 -51.98 16.63
C GLU A 575 21.53 -53.49 16.46
N ARG A 576 21.30 -53.99 15.24
CA ARG A 576 21.34 -55.45 14.92
C ARG A 576 22.75 -55.98 14.63
N THR A 577 23.71 -55.09 14.39
CA THR A 577 25.10 -55.43 14.05
C THR A 577 26.04 -55.34 15.25
N VAL A 578 25.58 -54.87 16.39
CA VAL A 578 26.22 -54.87 17.71
C VAL A 578 25.66 -56.03 18.54
#